data_1c8d1eb04f063fb74bdb353ddfed5134
#
_entry.id   1c8d1eb04f063fb74bdb353ddfed5134
#
_cell.length_a   1.000
_cell.length_b   1.000
_cell.length_c   1.000
_cell.angle_alpha   90.00
_cell.angle_beta   90.00
_cell.angle_gamma   90.00
#
_symmetry.space_group_name_H-M   'P 1'
#
loop_
_entity.id
_entity.type
_entity.pdbx_description
1 polymer ?
#
loop_
_entity_poly.entity_id
_entity_poly.type
_entity_poly.pdbx_seq_one_letter_code
_entity_poly.pdbx_strand_id
1 'polypeptide(L)'
;MRQLAKREQPQPSLLDSLVRRVRELAGRSPNEPADLREALEELLADADEESATPIGEEGRELLRNALGFGELRVDDVMVPRADIRGIPVASGLREVIAAMQDARHSRLLVYRDNLDDVLGIVHLKDLLPYWGDGESFTLEQTMREVLVVPPSMRVLDLLLEMRRTSNRLAVVVDEFGGTDGLVTIEDMIEELVGELADEQDRAAAPQLVENPDGSIDADGRLWLDELEEKLGEPLLEGEDRDEADTLGGLIFTLLDRVPTRGELVSHPSGYEFEVLDADPRRIKRVRIRRRPSAD
;
A
#
# COMPACT_ATOMS: atom_id res chain seq x y z
N MET A 1 7.42 -67.72 -6.32
CA MET A 1 6.46 -66.63 -6.49
C MET A 1 7.14 -65.31 -6.16
N ARG A 2 7.54 -64.55 -7.21
CA ARG A 2 8.17 -63.24 -7.07
C ARG A 2 7.08 -62.18 -7.17
N GLN A 3 6.82 -61.45 -6.09
CA GLN A 3 5.99 -60.25 -6.10
C GLN A 3 6.80 -59.09 -6.73
N LEU A 4 6.35 -58.61 -7.86
CA LEU A 4 6.83 -57.39 -8.51
C LEU A 4 6.27 -56.21 -7.72
N ALA A 5 7.18 -55.48 -7.05
CA ALA A 5 6.87 -54.18 -6.44
C ALA A 5 6.59 -53.16 -7.56
N LYS A 6 5.36 -52.65 -7.60
CA LYS A 6 4.95 -51.53 -8.43
C LYS A 6 5.72 -50.31 -7.94
N ARG A 7 6.65 -49.78 -8.75
CA ARG A 7 7.27 -48.49 -8.55
C ARG A 7 6.19 -47.43 -8.77
N GLU A 8 5.78 -46.76 -7.73
CA GLU A 8 5.06 -45.49 -7.82
C GLU A 8 5.97 -44.49 -8.52
N GLN A 9 5.52 -43.97 -9.65
CA GLN A 9 6.16 -42.82 -10.31
C GLN A 9 5.93 -41.58 -9.45
N PRO A 10 6.96 -40.77 -9.15
CA PRO A 10 6.75 -39.52 -8.46
C PRO A 10 5.86 -38.60 -9.32
N GLN A 11 4.79 -38.10 -8.74
CA GLN A 11 3.95 -37.09 -9.39
C GLN A 11 4.80 -35.85 -9.66
N PRO A 12 4.70 -35.24 -10.85
CA PRO A 12 5.48 -34.04 -11.18
C PRO A 12 5.11 -32.92 -10.20
N SER A 13 6.12 -32.25 -9.65
CA SER A 13 5.92 -31.10 -8.77
C SER A 13 5.27 -29.95 -9.57
N LEU A 14 4.53 -29.07 -8.86
CA LEU A 14 3.95 -27.85 -9.44
C LEU A 14 4.97 -27.03 -10.24
N LEU A 15 6.21 -26.96 -9.73
CA LEU A 15 7.33 -26.31 -10.42
C LEU A 15 7.67 -26.99 -11.75
N ASP A 16 7.60 -28.32 -11.83
CA ASP A 16 7.90 -29.03 -13.08
C ASP A 16 6.80 -28.84 -14.12
N SER A 17 5.53 -28.76 -13.71
CA SER A 17 4.40 -28.47 -14.59
C SER A 17 4.41 -27.03 -15.06
N LEU A 18 4.69 -26.06 -14.19
CA LEU A 18 4.90 -24.65 -14.49
C LEU A 18 6.06 -24.44 -15.46
N VAL A 19 7.23 -25.00 -15.17
CA VAL A 19 8.41 -24.89 -16.05
C VAL A 19 8.16 -25.51 -17.42
N ARG A 20 7.42 -26.61 -17.50
CA ARG A 20 7.07 -27.26 -18.78
C ARG A 20 6.11 -26.39 -19.58
N ARG A 21 5.04 -25.83 -19.00
CA ARG A 21 4.09 -24.95 -19.69
C ARG A 21 4.72 -23.62 -20.09
N VAL A 22 5.51 -22.98 -19.23
CA VAL A 22 6.29 -21.79 -19.59
C VAL A 22 7.24 -22.08 -20.75
N ARG A 23 7.84 -23.27 -20.81
CA ARG A 23 8.71 -23.68 -21.93
C ARG A 23 7.93 -23.97 -23.20
N GLU A 24 6.70 -24.46 -23.12
CA GLU A 24 5.78 -24.65 -24.25
C GLU A 24 5.27 -23.31 -24.81
N LEU A 25 4.97 -22.34 -23.93
CA LEU A 25 4.60 -20.98 -24.31
C LEU A 25 5.79 -20.17 -24.87
N ALA A 26 6.96 -20.29 -24.27
CA ALA A 26 8.19 -19.65 -24.79
C ALA A 26 8.65 -20.21 -26.14
N GLY A 27 8.15 -21.40 -26.57
CA GLY A 27 8.34 -21.95 -27.88
C GLY A 27 7.43 -21.37 -28.98
N ARG A 28 6.38 -20.67 -28.61
CA ARG A 28 5.57 -19.79 -29.46
C ARG A 28 6.08 -18.39 -29.20
N SER A 29 6.84 -17.78 -30.11
CA SER A 29 7.38 -16.42 -29.97
C SER A 29 6.35 -15.48 -29.33
N PRO A 30 6.42 -15.18 -28.03
CA PRO A 30 5.58 -14.15 -27.43
C PRO A 30 6.15 -12.82 -27.90
N ASN A 31 5.43 -12.15 -28.77
CA ASN A 31 5.89 -10.92 -29.40
C ASN A 31 5.53 -9.68 -28.55
N GLU A 32 4.77 -9.88 -27.44
CA GLU A 32 4.38 -8.80 -26.52
C GLU A 32 4.40 -9.27 -25.05
N PRO A 33 4.80 -8.39 -24.11
CA PRO A 33 4.76 -8.67 -22.66
C PRO A 33 3.35 -9.00 -22.13
N ALA A 34 2.30 -8.52 -22.81
CA ALA A 34 0.90 -8.76 -22.47
C ALA A 34 0.53 -10.25 -22.60
N ASP A 35 1.03 -10.95 -23.63
CA ASP A 35 0.75 -12.37 -23.86
C ASP A 35 1.33 -13.26 -22.74
N LEU A 36 2.44 -12.85 -22.14
CA LEU A 36 3.08 -13.59 -21.04
C LEU A 36 2.31 -13.40 -19.71
N ARG A 37 1.78 -12.21 -19.49
CA ARG A 37 0.97 -11.87 -18.32
C ARG A 37 -0.34 -12.65 -18.32
N GLU A 38 -1.08 -12.60 -19.44
CA GLU A 38 -2.34 -13.32 -19.61
C GLU A 38 -2.14 -14.83 -19.44
N ALA A 39 -1.05 -15.38 -20.02
CA ALA A 39 -0.69 -16.78 -19.84
C ALA A 39 -0.33 -17.15 -18.41
N LEU A 40 0.29 -16.25 -17.63
CA LEU A 40 0.58 -16.46 -16.21
C LEU A 40 -0.68 -16.34 -15.34
N GLU A 41 -1.57 -15.41 -15.64
CA GLU A 41 -2.87 -15.25 -14.97
C GLU A 41 -3.76 -16.50 -15.21
N GLU A 42 -3.79 -17.03 -16.44
CA GLU A 42 -4.48 -18.27 -16.76
C GLU A 42 -3.88 -19.49 -16.04
N LEU A 43 -2.54 -19.57 -15.95
CA LEU A 43 -1.85 -20.62 -15.19
C LEU A 43 -2.10 -20.54 -13.68
N LEU A 44 -2.26 -19.34 -13.14
CA LEU A 44 -2.59 -19.14 -11.73
C LEU A 44 -4.05 -19.52 -11.44
N ALA A 45 -4.96 -19.28 -12.37
CA ALA A 45 -6.35 -19.72 -12.28
C ALA A 45 -6.49 -21.25 -12.37
N ASP A 46 -5.76 -21.88 -13.32
CA ASP A 46 -5.78 -23.34 -13.52
C ASP A 46 -5.09 -24.12 -12.39
N ALA A 47 -4.17 -23.52 -11.63
CA ALA A 47 -3.43 -24.19 -10.55
C ALA A 47 -4.33 -24.62 -9.39
N ASP A 48 -5.56 -24.14 -9.33
CA ASP A 48 -6.53 -24.49 -8.28
C ASP A 48 -7.20 -25.84 -8.46
N GLU A 49 -7.35 -26.31 -9.68
CA GLU A 49 -8.13 -27.55 -9.96
C GLU A 49 -7.29 -28.83 -9.85
N GLU A 50 -5.95 -28.77 -10.05
CA GLU A 50 -5.11 -29.98 -10.18
C GLU A 50 -4.01 -30.16 -9.11
N SER A 51 -3.85 -29.24 -8.14
CA SER A 51 -2.66 -29.25 -7.28
C SER A 51 -2.88 -29.81 -5.87
N ALA A 52 -1.99 -30.70 -5.45
CA ALA A 52 -1.93 -31.27 -4.11
C ALA A 52 -1.52 -30.25 -3.02
N THR A 53 -1.05 -29.06 -3.40
CA THR A 53 -0.77 -27.92 -2.54
C THR A 53 -1.14 -26.64 -3.27
N PRO A 54 -2.37 -26.13 -3.09
CA PRO A 54 -2.79 -24.88 -3.71
C PRO A 54 -1.94 -23.71 -3.19
N ILE A 55 -1.55 -22.81 -4.08
CA ILE A 55 -0.98 -21.50 -3.70
C ILE A 55 -2.12 -20.78 -2.96
N GLY A 56 -1.92 -20.46 -1.69
CA GLY A 56 -2.90 -19.72 -0.91
C GLY A 56 -3.24 -18.37 -1.57
N GLU A 57 -4.36 -17.80 -1.19
CA GLU A 57 -4.86 -16.54 -1.76
C GLU A 57 -3.84 -15.40 -1.64
N GLU A 58 -3.16 -15.29 -0.49
CA GLU A 58 -2.04 -14.36 -0.27
C GLU A 58 -0.88 -14.55 -1.28
N GLY A 59 -0.56 -15.81 -1.61
CA GLY A 59 0.50 -16.11 -2.58
C GLY A 59 0.12 -15.73 -4.01
N ARG A 60 -1.16 -15.81 -4.37
CA ARG A 60 -1.68 -15.37 -5.67
C ARG A 60 -1.69 -13.85 -5.78
N GLU A 61 -2.07 -13.17 -4.70
CA GLU A 61 -2.02 -11.72 -4.63
C GLU A 61 -0.59 -11.22 -4.82
N LEU A 62 0.38 -11.78 -4.10
CA LEU A 62 1.80 -11.47 -4.28
C LEU A 62 2.27 -11.64 -5.73
N LEU A 63 1.84 -12.71 -6.39
CA LEU A 63 2.22 -12.96 -7.79
C LEU A 63 1.57 -11.94 -8.74
N ARG A 64 0.31 -11.57 -8.53
CA ARG A 64 -0.36 -10.52 -9.29
C ARG A 64 0.32 -9.16 -9.11
N ASN A 65 0.62 -8.79 -7.86
CA ASN A 65 1.32 -7.55 -7.53
C ASN A 65 2.71 -7.52 -8.17
N ALA A 66 3.45 -8.63 -8.12
CA ALA A 66 4.77 -8.74 -8.75
C ALA A 66 4.72 -8.55 -10.27
N LEU A 67 3.67 -9.04 -10.94
CA LEU A 67 3.48 -8.82 -12.38
C LEU A 67 3.17 -7.36 -12.71
N GLY A 68 2.33 -6.69 -11.88
CA GLY A 68 2.01 -5.28 -12.04
C GLY A 68 3.16 -4.34 -11.70
N PHE A 69 4.00 -4.73 -10.73
CA PHE A 69 5.08 -3.90 -10.20
C PHE A 69 6.07 -3.39 -11.26
N GLY A 70 6.33 -4.18 -12.30
CA GLY A 70 7.22 -3.81 -13.40
C GLY A 70 6.68 -2.68 -14.30
N GLU A 71 5.39 -2.39 -14.24
CA GLU A 71 4.72 -1.35 -15.05
C GLU A 71 4.54 -0.04 -14.27
N LEU A 72 4.57 -0.11 -12.93
CA LEU A 72 4.40 1.06 -12.07
C LEU A 72 5.50 2.11 -12.28
N ARG A 73 5.09 3.36 -12.23
CA ARG A 73 5.95 4.54 -12.24
C ARG A 73 6.05 5.14 -10.86
N VAL A 74 7.03 6.01 -10.67
CA VAL A 74 7.28 6.68 -9.39
C VAL A 74 6.10 7.55 -8.97
N ASP A 75 5.43 8.22 -9.91
CA ASP A 75 4.23 9.01 -9.67
C ASP A 75 3.02 8.19 -9.19
N ASP A 76 2.97 6.88 -9.49
CA ASP A 76 1.91 5.99 -9.01
C ASP A 76 2.04 5.65 -7.51
N VAL A 77 3.27 5.73 -6.95
CA VAL A 77 3.60 5.20 -5.61
C VAL A 77 4.17 6.27 -4.67
N MET A 78 4.46 7.48 -5.16
CA MET A 78 5.08 8.53 -4.35
C MET A 78 4.12 9.11 -3.32
N VAL A 79 4.67 9.53 -2.19
CA VAL A 79 4.00 10.44 -1.26
C VAL A 79 3.93 11.82 -1.89
N PRO A 80 2.74 12.41 -2.09
CA PRO A 80 2.60 13.72 -2.73
C PRO A 80 3.26 14.83 -1.91
N ARG A 81 3.68 15.90 -2.58
CA ARG A 81 4.31 17.08 -1.96
C ARG A 81 3.58 17.61 -0.73
N ALA A 82 2.25 17.63 -0.74
CA ALA A 82 1.43 18.15 0.35
C ALA A 82 1.63 17.40 1.68
N ASP A 83 2.00 16.13 1.60
CA ASP A 83 2.17 15.24 2.74
C ASP A 83 3.62 15.11 3.20
N ILE A 84 4.57 15.71 2.45
CA ILE A 84 5.99 15.68 2.80
C ILE A 84 6.25 16.46 4.08
N ARG A 85 6.95 15.80 5.01
CA ARG A 85 7.50 16.44 6.20
C ARG A 85 9.00 16.70 6.01
N GLY A 86 9.35 17.97 5.99
CA GLY A 86 10.73 18.44 5.87
C GLY A 86 11.08 19.44 6.97
N ILE A 87 12.37 19.79 7.03
CA ILE A 87 12.89 20.73 8.03
C ILE A 87 13.88 21.70 7.38
N PRO A 88 13.84 22.99 7.74
CA PRO A 88 14.82 23.97 7.27
C PRO A 88 16.25 23.61 7.71
N VAL A 89 17.24 23.84 6.85
CA VAL A 89 18.65 23.53 7.13
C VAL A 89 19.21 24.30 8.33
N ALA A 90 18.62 25.46 8.65
CA ALA A 90 19.02 26.28 9.80
C ALA A 90 18.50 25.75 11.16
N SER A 91 17.71 24.68 11.17
CA SER A 91 17.10 24.13 12.39
C SER A 91 18.13 23.50 13.32
N GLY A 92 17.94 23.74 14.61
CA GLY A 92 18.76 23.16 15.66
C GLY A 92 18.38 21.72 16.03
N LEU A 93 19.24 21.02 16.76
CA LEU A 93 19.05 19.60 17.14
C LEU A 93 17.69 19.33 17.77
N ARG A 94 17.22 20.19 18.70
CA ARG A 94 15.95 20.01 19.39
C ARG A 94 14.76 20.12 18.45
N GLU A 95 14.81 21.02 17.47
CA GLU A 95 13.76 21.21 16.46
C GLU A 95 13.68 20.00 15.54
N VAL A 96 14.83 19.46 15.13
CA VAL A 96 14.90 18.26 14.29
C VAL A 96 14.28 17.05 15.02
N ILE A 97 14.64 16.84 16.29
CA ILE A 97 14.08 15.75 17.11
C ILE A 97 12.57 15.92 17.28
N ALA A 98 12.11 17.13 17.59
CA ALA A 98 10.68 17.41 17.77
C ALA A 98 9.91 17.15 16.46
N ALA A 99 10.43 17.58 15.31
CA ALA A 99 9.83 17.35 14.00
C ALA A 99 9.76 15.84 13.66
N MET A 100 10.80 15.06 13.98
CA MET A 100 10.79 13.60 13.80
C MET A 100 9.77 12.90 14.70
N GLN A 101 9.62 13.37 15.94
CA GLN A 101 8.63 12.83 16.88
C GLN A 101 7.20 13.14 16.43
N ASP A 102 6.94 14.38 16.01
CA ASP A 102 5.62 14.81 15.52
C ASP A 102 5.24 14.05 14.23
N ALA A 103 6.16 13.97 13.28
CA ALA A 103 5.96 13.25 12.04
C ALA A 103 5.95 11.72 12.21
N ARG A 104 6.45 11.19 13.33
CA ARG A 104 6.71 9.75 13.56
C ARG A 104 7.61 9.11 12.49
N HIS A 105 8.52 9.90 11.92
CA HIS A 105 9.45 9.46 10.90
C HIS A 105 10.89 9.43 11.41
N SER A 106 11.66 8.44 11.02
CA SER A 106 13.08 8.35 11.31
C SER A 106 13.96 9.12 10.34
N ARG A 107 13.38 9.68 9.26
CA ARG A 107 14.05 10.51 8.25
C ARG A 107 13.20 11.71 7.91
N LEU A 108 13.86 12.87 7.71
CA LEU A 108 13.21 14.08 7.21
C LEU A 108 14.02 14.64 6.04
N LEU A 109 13.32 15.26 5.08
CA LEU A 109 13.97 16.08 4.06
C LEU A 109 14.52 17.35 4.70
N VAL A 110 15.72 17.76 4.27
CA VAL A 110 16.34 19.02 4.67
C VAL A 110 16.29 19.95 3.47
N TYR A 111 15.70 21.12 3.65
CA TYR A 111 15.56 22.12 2.60
C TYR A 111 16.11 23.51 3.04
N ARG A 112 16.39 24.42 2.09
CA ARG A 112 16.86 25.77 2.39
C ARG A 112 15.68 26.72 2.63
N ASP A 113 14.96 27.08 1.59
CA ASP A 113 13.86 28.04 1.67
C ASP A 113 12.49 27.37 1.66
N ASN A 114 12.33 26.36 0.83
CA ASN A 114 11.12 25.55 0.68
C ASN A 114 11.46 24.16 0.10
N LEU A 115 10.46 23.32 -0.08
CA LEU A 115 10.64 21.96 -0.58
C LEU A 115 11.14 21.86 -2.03
N ASP A 116 11.22 22.96 -2.80
CA ASP A 116 11.84 22.95 -4.13
C ASP A 116 13.37 23.10 -4.05
N ASP A 117 13.91 23.51 -2.89
CA ASP A 117 15.36 23.60 -2.65
C ASP A 117 15.78 22.55 -1.60
N VAL A 118 15.58 21.28 -1.93
CA VAL A 118 15.98 20.14 -1.09
C VAL A 118 17.50 19.97 -1.15
N LEU A 119 18.14 20.01 0.01
CA LEU A 119 19.59 19.86 0.18
C LEU A 119 20.00 18.42 0.49
N GLY A 120 19.12 17.64 1.12
CA GLY A 120 19.42 16.28 1.52
C GLY A 120 18.41 15.71 2.49
N ILE A 121 18.81 14.68 3.22
CA ILE A 121 18.03 14.03 4.26
C ILE A 121 18.81 13.94 5.56
N VAL A 122 18.12 14.02 6.69
CA VAL A 122 18.67 13.72 8.01
C VAL A 122 18.01 12.46 8.56
N HIS A 123 18.80 11.57 9.14
CA HIS A 123 18.32 10.33 9.77
C HIS A 123 18.49 10.41 11.29
N LEU A 124 17.51 9.95 12.06
CA LEU A 124 17.53 9.95 13.52
C LEU A 124 18.83 9.40 14.14
N LYS A 125 19.39 8.34 13.56
CA LYS A 125 20.66 7.75 14.04
C LYS A 125 21.85 8.69 13.90
N ASP A 126 21.80 9.63 12.96
CA ASP A 126 22.90 10.58 12.72
C ASP A 126 22.90 11.73 13.75
N LEU A 127 21.80 11.86 14.52
CA LEU A 127 21.68 12.81 15.62
C LEU A 127 22.27 12.27 16.94
N LEU A 128 22.43 10.95 17.06
CA LEU A 128 22.90 10.32 18.31
C LEU A 128 24.26 10.82 18.82
N PRO A 129 25.26 11.12 17.95
CA PRO A 129 26.55 11.66 18.41
C PRO A 129 26.42 13.01 19.12
N TYR A 130 25.37 13.78 18.82
CA TYR A 130 25.13 15.11 19.38
C TYR A 130 24.21 15.10 20.60
N TRP A 131 23.84 13.90 21.09
CA TRP A 131 22.98 13.75 22.26
C TRP A 131 23.70 14.20 23.51
N GLY A 132 23.27 15.35 24.08
CA GLY A 132 23.88 15.95 25.27
C GLY A 132 24.86 17.11 25.00
N ASP A 133 25.37 17.24 23.79
CA ASP A 133 26.24 18.35 23.34
C ASP A 133 25.70 18.92 22.01
N GLY A 134 24.57 19.63 22.09
CA GLY A 134 23.92 20.21 20.91
C GLY A 134 24.60 21.47 20.38
N GLU A 135 25.64 21.99 21.04
CA GLU A 135 26.28 23.25 20.63
C GLU A 135 27.12 23.08 19.35
N SER A 136 27.60 21.87 19.07
CA SER A 136 28.37 21.57 17.83
C SER A 136 27.52 21.06 16.66
N PHE A 137 26.21 20.92 16.86
CA PHE A 137 25.32 20.38 15.83
C PHE A 137 25.02 21.39 14.72
N THR A 138 25.20 20.97 13.48
CA THR A 138 24.64 21.64 12.29
C THR A 138 24.06 20.61 11.33
N LEU A 139 22.87 20.91 10.79
CA LEU A 139 22.24 20.03 9.81
C LEU A 139 23.08 19.85 8.54
N GLU A 140 23.75 20.91 8.09
CA GLU A 140 24.60 20.85 6.89
C GLU A 140 25.72 19.80 6.98
N GLN A 141 26.28 19.56 8.18
CA GLN A 141 27.34 18.57 8.42
C GLN A 141 26.76 17.18 8.67
N THR A 142 25.49 17.09 9.06
CA THR A 142 24.86 15.83 9.50
C THR A 142 23.99 15.23 8.40
N MET A 143 23.47 16.05 7.50
CA MET A 143 22.62 15.58 6.41
C MET A 143 23.40 14.72 5.41
N ARG A 144 22.67 13.86 4.71
CA ARG A 144 23.17 13.00 3.64
C ARG A 144 22.58 13.42 2.31
N GLU A 145 23.29 13.12 1.25
CA GLU A 145 22.75 13.28 -0.10
C GLU A 145 21.50 12.44 -0.30
N VAL A 146 20.54 12.99 -1.02
CA VAL A 146 19.30 12.34 -1.40
C VAL A 146 19.31 12.00 -2.89
N LEU A 147 18.72 10.89 -3.25
CA LEU A 147 18.52 10.54 -4.65
C LEU A 147 17.39 11.40 -5.24
N VAL A 148 17.60 11.95 -6.44
CA VAL A 148 16.61 12.74 -7.17
C VAL A 148 16.20 11.98 -8.43
N VAL A 149 14.90 11.83 -8.65
CA VAL A 149 14.35 11.06 -9.77
C VAL A 149 13.14 11.74 -10.41
N PRO A 150 12.88 11.52 -11.70
CA PRO A 150 11.67 12.02 -12.34
C PRO A 150 10.44 11.15 -12.01
N PRO A 151 9.22 11.72 -12.04
CA PRO A 151 7.97 10.99 -11.78
C PRO A 151 7.74 9.84 -12.76
N SER A 152 8.19 9.98 -14.01
CA SER A 152 8.03 8.97 -15.07
C SER A 152 8.96 7.75 -14.98
N MET A 153 9.91 7.74 -14.03
CA MET A 153 10.82 6.61 -13.83
C MET A 153 10.05 5.36 -13.40
N ARG A 154 10.46 4.17 -13.86
CA ARG A 154 9.85 2.92 -13.40
C ARG A 154 10.24 2.61 -11.97
N VAL A 155 9.29 2.14 -11.17
CA VAL A 155 9.53 1.77 -9.76
C VAL A 155 10.61 0.70 -9.63
N LEU A 156 10.64 -0.29 -10.53
CA LEU A 156 11.66 -1.34 -10.54
C LEU A 156 13.07 -0.76 -10.75
N ASP A 157 13.22 0.20 -11.67
CA ASP A 157 14.52 0.83 -11.95
C ASP A 157 14.99 1.65 -10.75
N LEU A 158 14.05 2.37 -10.10
CA LEU A 158 14.33 3.11 -8.87
C LEU A 158 14.76 2.18 -7.72
N LEU A 159 14.07 1.06 -7.53
CA LEU A 159 14.41 0.09 -6.50
C LEU A 159 15.84 -0.46 -6.69
N LEU A 160 16.23 -0.76 -7.93
CA LEU A 160 17.58 -1.21 -8.26
C LEU A 160 18.63 -0.10 -8.00
N GLU A 161 18.32 1.16 -8.34
CA GLU A 161 19.20 2.29 -8.08
C GLU A 161 19.35 2.57 -6.59
N MET A 162 18.27 2.54 -5.82
CA MET A 162 18.30 2.69 -4.35
C MET A 162 19.14 1.60 -3.69
N ARG A 163 19.03 0.35 -4.19
CA ARG A 163 19.86 -0.76 -3.70
C ARG A 163 21.34 -0.55 -4.01
N ARG A 164 21.66 -0.06 -5.22
CA ARG A 164 23.04 0.21 -5.66
C ARG A 164 23.69 1.33 -4.86
N THR A 165 22.95 2.39 -4.57
CA THR A 165 23.41 3.58 -3.84
C THR A 165 23.28 3.47 -2.33
N SER A 166 22.61 2.42 -1.82
CA SER A 166 22.23 2.28 -0.42
C SER A 166 21.33 3.42 0.09
N ASN A 167 20.68 4.15 -0.78
CA ASN A 167 19.66 5.14 -0.45
C ASN A 167 18.34 4.43 -0.25
N ARG A 168 17.55 4.88 0.73
CA ARG A 168 16.23 4.34 1.05
C ARG A 168 15.09 5.32 0.79
N LEU A 169 15.43 6.51 0.30
CA LEU A 169 14.49 7.58 0.01
C LEU A 169 14.99 8.33 -1.23
N ALA A 170 14.07 8.69 -2.11
CA ALA A 170 14.30 9.56 -3.26
C ALA A 170 13.31 10.71 -3.26
N VAL A 171 13.74 11.87 -3.73
CA VAL A 171 12.88 13.02 -4.00
C VAL A 171 12.47 12.97 -5.46
N VAL A 172 11.18 13.15 -5.71
CA VAL A 172 10.61 13.19 -7.06
C VAL A 172 10.54 14.65 -7.50
N VAL A 173 11.16 14.94 -8.65
CA VAL A 173 11.30 16.31 -9.15
C VAL A 173 10.73 16.39 -10.57
N ASP A 174 9.89 17.39 -10.82
CA ASP A 174 9.29 17.68 -12.12
C ASP A 174 10.30 18.27 -13.13
N GLU A 175 9.83 18.53 -14.36
CA GLU A 175 10.64 19.09 -15.45
C GLU A 175 11.05 20.55 -15.20
N PHE A 176 10.42 21.21 -14.24
CA PHE A 176 10.70 22.61 -13.88
C PHE A 176 11.61 22.72 -12.66
N GLY A 177 11.98 21.60 -12.06
CA GLY A 177 12.81 21.53 -10.87
C GLY A 177 12.03 21.65 -9.56
N GLY A 178 10.70 21.58 -9.60
CA GLY A 178 9.82 21.55 -8.43
C GLY A 178 9.75 20.15 -7.83
N THR A 179 9.64 20.06 -6.52
CA THR A 179 9.41 18.78 -5.84
C THR A 179 7.94 18.38 -5.95
N ASP A 180 7.66 17.28 -6.63
CA ASP A 180 6.33 16.67 -6.75
C ASP A 180 6.00 15.74 -5.59
N GLY A 181 7.01 15.02 -5.09
CA GLY A 181 6.80 14.03 -4.05
C GLY A 181 8.10 13.47 -3.49
N LEU A 182 7.97 12.44 -2.69
CA LEU A 182 9.06 11.57 -2.28
C LEU A 182 8.60 10.11 -2.36
N VAL A 183 9.55 9.20 -2.49
CA VAL A 183 9.28 7.76 -2.47
C VAL A 183 10.33 7.06 -1.62
N THR A 184 9.89 6.07 -0.84
CA THR A 184 10.76 5.24 -0.01
C THR A 184 10.80 3.80 -0.52
N ILE A 185 11.77 3.00 -0.05
CA ILE A 185 11.77 1.57 -0.35
C ILE A 185 10.55 0.90 0.27
N GLU A 186 10.14 1.38 1.43
CA GLU A 186 8.99 0.91 2.17
C GLU A 186 7.70 1.02 1.31
N ASP A 187 7.45 2.17 0.67
CA ASP A 187 6.30 2.39 -0.23
C ASP A 187 6.33 1.42 -1.43
N MET A 188 7.51 1.23 -2.03
CA MET A 188 7.66 0.30 -3.16
C MET A 188 7.46 -1.17 -2.76
N ILE A 189 7.87 -1.57 -1.55
CA ILE A 189 7.66 -2.93 -1.06
C ILE A 189 6.18 -3.15 -0.74
N GLU A 190 5.47 -2.13 -0.26
CA GLU A 190 4.03 -2.19 -0.03
C GLU A 190 3.27 -2.51 -1.32
N GLU A 191 3.68 -1.94 -2.47
CA GLU A 191 3.11 -2.29 -3.78
C GLU A 191 3.30 -3.76 -4.17
N LEU A 192 4.42 -4.34 -3.75
CA LEU A 192 4.76 -5.72 -4.08
C LEU A 192 4.06 -6.73 -3.16
N VAL A 193 4.07 -6.43 -1.85
CA VAL A 193 3.61 -7.39 -0.82
C VAL A 193 2.12 -7.21 -0.54
N GLY A 194 1.51 -6.11 -1.01
CA GLY A 194 0.25 -5.64 -0.47
C GLY A 194 0.51 -5.01 0.90
N GLU A 195 -0.52 -4.57 1.59
CA GLU A 195 -0.33 -4.00 2.91
C GLU A 195 0.39 -4.98 3.83
N LEU A 196 1.58 -4.58 4.26
CA LEU A 196 2.19 -5.14 5.45
C LEU A 196 1.31 -4.68 6.62
N ALA A 197 0.23 -5.41 6.87
CA ALA A 197 -0.55 -5.20 8.08
C ALA A 197 0.45 -5.23 9.24
N ASP A 198 0.59 -4.09 9.91
CA ASP A 198 1.41 -3.98 11.11
C ASP A 198 1.01 -5.16 12.01
N GLU A 199 1.96 -5.84 12.66
CA GLU A 199 1.61 -6.96 13.58
C GLU A 199 0.57 -6.52 14.62
N GLN A 200 0.46 -5.21 14.86
CA GLN A 200 -0.56 -4.59 15.68
C GLN A 200 -1.93 -4.49 14.98
N ASP A 201 -1.97 -4.36 13.64
CA ASP A 201 -3.22 -4.34 12.87
C ASP A 201 -3.77 -5.74 12.60
N ARG A 202 -2.91 -6.77 12.48
CA ARG A 202 -3.35 -8.18 12.41
C ARG A 202 -3.93 -8.72 13.71
N ALA A 203 -3.61 -8.10 14.84
CA ALA A 203 -4.10 -8.49 16.16
C ALA A 203 -5.44 -7.82 16.54
N ALA A 204 -5.88 -6.79 15.85
CA ALA A 204 -7.16 -6.14 16.05
C ALA A 204 -8.14 -6.62 14.99
N ALA A 205 -9.12 -7.44 15.39
CA ALA A 205 -10.32 -7.65 14.59
C ALA A 205 -10.87 -6.27 14.16
N PRO A 206 -11.49 -6.15 12.95
CA PRO A 206 -12.07 -4.89 12.52
C PRO A 206 -12.89 -4.28 13.64
N GLN A 207 -12.56 -3.06 14.08
CA GLN A 207 -13.20 -2.48 15.25
C GLN A 207 -14.51 -1.81 14.86
N LEU A 208 -15.56 -2.16 15.58
CA LEU A 208 -16.84 -1.47 15.58
C LEU A 208 -17.04 -0.86 16.96
N VAL A 209 -17.09 0.46 17.04
CA VAL A 209 -17.22 1.22 18.29
C VAL A 209 -18.48 2.06 18.24
N GLU A 210 -19.40 1.80 19.16
CA GLU A 210 -20.61 2.62 19.33
C GLU A 210 -20.31 3.84 20.17
N ASN A 211 -20.60 5.04 19.66
CA ASN A 211 -20.40 6.30 20.32
C ASN A 211 -21.59 6.68 21.19
N PRO A 212 -21.40 7.54 22.23
CA PRO A 212 -22.49 8.00 23.11
C PRO A 212 -23.62 8.76 22.38
N ASP A 213 -23.37 9.28 21.20
CA ASP A 213 -24.34 9.97 20.33
C ASP A 213 -25.15 9.02 19.42
N GLY A 214 -24.93 7.70 19.56
CA GLY A 214 -25.58 6.69 18.74
C GLY A 214 -24.97 6.49 17.36
N SER A 215 -23.88 7.19 17.04
CA SER A 215 -23.09 6.89 15.83
C SER A 215 -22.19 5.68 16.05
N ILE A 216 -21.80 5.01 14.96
CA ILE A 216 -20.91 3.86 14.99
C ILE A 216 -19.66 4.20 14.20
N ASP A 217 -18.50 4.11 14.83
CA ASP A 217 -17.21 4.19 14.16
C ASP A 217 -16.76 2.76 13.80
N ALA A 218 -16.49 2.51 12.51
CA ALA A 218 -16.13 1.19 12.02
C ALA A 218 -14.89 1.24 11.11
N ASP A 219 -14.12 0.14 11.11
CA ASP A 219 -13.04 -0.09 10.15
C ASP A 219 -13.64 -0.34 8.76
N GLY A 220 -13.02 0.19 7.71
CA GLY A 220 -13.46 -0.04 6.33
C GLY A 220 -13.42 -1.52 5.90
N ARG A 221 -12.65 -2.36 6.59
CA ARG A 221 -12.56 -3.81 6.38
C ARG A 221 -13.64 -4.59 7.13
N LEU A 222 -14.50 -3.93 7.89
CA LEU A 222 -15.60 -4.61 8.59
C LEU A 222 -16.52 -5.28 7.58
N TRP A 223 -16.81 -6.56 7.80
CA TRP A 223 -17.73 -7.32 6.97
C TRP A 223 -19.14 -6.71 7.05
N LEU A 224 -19.81 -6.61 5.92
CA LEU A 224 -21.17 -6.05 5.86
C LEU A 224 -22.15 -6.87 6.69
N ASP A 225 -22.02 -8.19 6.72
CA ASP A 225 -22.86 -9.07 7.53
C ASP A 225 -22.80 -8.70 9.03
N GLU A 226 -21.60 -8.40 9.55
CA GLU A 226 -21.40 -8.00 10.94
C GLU A 226 -21.99 -6.62 11.22
N LEU A 227 -21.85 -5.68 10.27
CA LEU A 227 -22.44 -4.36 10.38
C LEU A 227 -23.97 -4.42 10.32
N GLU A 228 -24.54 -5.18 9.39
CA GLU A 228 -25.98 -5.38 9.22
C GLU A 228 -26.62 -6.02 10.44
N GLU A 229 -25.95 -7.03 11.05
CA GLU A 229 -26.38 -7.62 12.33
C GLU A 229 -26.48 -6.55 13.43
N LYS A 230 -25.50 -5.64 13.49
CA LYS A 230 -25.46 -4.56 14.46
C LYS A 230 -26.54 -3.49 14.20
N LEU A 231 -26.78 -3.15 12.93
CA LEU A 231 -27.81 -2.16 12.51
C LEU A 231 -29.23 -2.73 12.61
N GLY A 232 -29.39 -4.06 12.53
CA GLY A 232 -30.66 -4.75 12.54
C GLY A 232 -31.43 -4.67 11.22
N GLU A 233 -30.80 -4.21 10.14
CA GLU A 233 -31.37 -4.10 8.79
C GLU A 233 -30.30 -4.28 7.72
N PRO A 234 -30.64 -4.86 6.54
CA PRO A 234 -29.68 -5.04 5.45
C PRO A 234 -29.33 -3.69 4.82
N LEU A 235 -28.07 -3.56 4.40
CA LEU A 235 -27.57 -2.43 3.63
C LEU A 235 -27.62 -2.71 2.12
N LEU A 236 -27.42 -3.97 1.73
CA LEU A 236 -27.53 -4.41 0.34
C LEU A 236 -28.57 -5.52 0.20
N GLU A 237 -29.38 -5.48 -0.86
CA GLU A 237 -30.40 -6.48 -1.17
C GLU A 237 -30.25 -7.01 -2.61
N GLY A 238 -30.59 -8.28 -2.82
CA GLY A 238 -30.66 -8.88 -4.14
C GLY A 238 -29.29 -9.08 -4.80
N GLU A 239 -29.20 -8.73 -6.09
CA GLU A 239 -27.98 -8.92 -6.91
C GLU A 239 -26.84 -7.98 -6.47
N ASP A 240 -27.15 -6.86 -5.82
CA ASP A 240 -26.16 -5.89 -5.36
C ASP A 240 -25.31 -6.43 -4.18
N ARG A 241 -25.78 -7.51 -3.52
CA ARG A 241 -25.07 -8.12 -2.39
C ARG A 241 -23.74 -8.75 -2.79
N ASP A 242 -23.63 -9.19 -4.03
CA ASP A 242 -22.39 -9.79 -4.57
C ASP A 242 -21.33 -8.74 -4.96
N GLU A 243 -21.68 -7.43 -4.91
CA GLU A 243 -20.78 -6.35 -5.33
C GLU A 243 -19.83 -5.88 -4.24
N ALA A 244 -20.16 -6.10 -2.95
CA ALA A 244 -19.31 -5.68 -1.85
C ALA A 244 -19.46 -6.55 -0.59
N ASP A 245 -18.37 -7.05 -0.07
CA ASP A 245 -18.33 -7.84 1.17
C ASP A 245 -18.02 -6.99 2.41
N THR A 246 -17.44 -5.80 2.22
CA THR A 246 -16.97 -4.92 3.31
C THR A 246 -17.58 -3.53 3.25
N LEU A 247 -17.56 -2.82 4.38
CA LEU A 247 -18.02 -1.43 4.49
C LEU A 247 -17.30 -0.49 3.52
N GLY A 248 -16.00 -0.66 3.36
CA GLY A 248 -15.20 0.12 2.39
C GLY A 248 -15.59 -0.20 0.95
N GLY A 249 -15.84 -1.47 0.64
CA GLY A 249 -16.36 -1.93 -0.65
C GLY A 249 -17.71 -1.31 -0.96
N LEU A 250 -18.66 -1.34 -0.02
CA LEU A 250 -19.96 -0.71 -0.16
C LEU A 250 -19.87 0.78 -0.53
N ILE A 251 -19.04 1.54 0.19
CA ILE A 251 -18.87 2.97 -0.05
C ILE A 251 -18.21 3.21 -1.42
N PHE A 252 -17.26 2.36 -1.80
CA PHE A 252 -16.63 2.42 -3.12
C PHE A 252 -17.67 2.17 -4.24
N THR A 253 -18.52 1.14 -4.11
CA THR A 253 -19.58 0.83 -5.08
C THR A 253 -20.57 1.99 -5.20
N LEU A 254 -20.93 2.67 -4.10
CA LEU A 254 -21.81 3.83 -4.11
C LEU A 254 -21.25 5.05 -4.85
N LEU A 255 -19.91 5.22 -4.88
CA LEU A 255 -19.25 6.42 -5.44
C LEU A 255 -18.45 6.16 -6.71
N ASP A 256 -18.16 4.89 -7.04
CA ASP A 256 -17.25 4.46 -8.11
C ASP A 256 -15.83 5.07 -7.98
N ARG A 257 -15.44 5.40 -6.74
CA ARG A 257 -14.12 5.93 -6.37
C ARG A 257 -13.88 5.85 -4.87
N VAL A 258 -12.62 5.98 -4.45
CA VAL A 258 -12.29 6.17 -3.04
C VAL A 258 -12.61 7.63 -2.65
N PRO A 259 -13.45 7.86 -1.61
CA PRO A 259 -13.75 9.20 -1.11
C PRO A 259 -12.60 9.77 -0.30
N THR A 260 -12.57 11.09 -0.16
CA THR A 260 -11.60 11.79 0.67
C THR A 260 -12.05 11.87 2.13
N ARG A 261 -11.08 12.07 3.04
CA ARG A 261 -11.38 12.29 4.46
C ARG A 261 -12.35 13.44 4.66
N GLY A 262 -13.38 13.24 5.49
CA GLY A 262 -14.43 14.20 5.79
C GLY A 262 -15.59 14.19 4.79
N GLU A 263 -15.53 13.35 3.76
CA GLU A 263 -16.61 13.22 2.79
C GLU A 263 -17.79 12.46 3.38
N LEU A 264 -19.02 12.91 3.06
CA LEU A 264 -20.26 12.31 3.50
C LEU A 264 -20.92 11.55 2.33
N VAL A 265 -21.20 10.29 2.54
CA VAL A 265 -21.84 9.41 1.57
C VAL A 265 -23.18 8.96 2.08
N SER A 266 -24.24 9.25 1.33
CA SER A 266 -25.61 8.90 1.70
C SER A 266 -25.99 7.54 1.15
N HIS A 267 -26.55 6.68 1.99
CA HIS A 267 -27.07 5.37 1.62
C HIS A 267 -28.60 5.40 1.46
N PRO A 268 -29.18 4.64 0.50
CA PRO A 268 -30.64 4.56 0.29
C PRO A 268 -31.43 4.10 1.52
N SER A 269 -30.86 3.23 2.38
CA SER A 269 -31.47 2.76 3.64
C SER A 269 -31.58 3.83 4.73
N GLY A 270 -31.16 5.08 4.46
CA GLY A 270 -31.27 6.18 5.40
C GLY A 270 -30.05 6.35 6.32
N TYR A 271 -28.95 5.65 6.07
CA TYR A 271 -27.68 5.90 6.72
C TYR A 271 -26.83 6.93 5.97
N GLU A 272 -25.94 7.56 6.70
CA GLU A 272 -24.92 8.46 6.20
C GLU A 272 -23.56 8.00 6.71
N PHE A 273 -22.63 7.84 5.79
CA PHE A 273 -21.26 7.41 6.05
C PHE A 273 -20.32 8.62 5.97
N GLU A 274 -19.71 9.00 7.08
CA GLU A 274 -18.66 10.03 7.15
C GLU A 274 -17.29 9.36 7.11
N VAL A 275 -16.48 9.65 6.11
CA VAL A 275 -15.14 9.09 5.99
C VAL A 275 -14.21 9.76 7.00
N LEU A 276 -13.85 9.05 8.06
CA LEU A 276 -12.95 9.57 9.10
C LEU A 276 -11.49 9.48 8.68
N ASP A 277 -11.14 8.43 7.94
CA ASP A 277 -9.79 8.21 7.43
C ASP A 277 -9.86 7.38 6.15
N ALA A 278 -9.07 7.80 5.15
CA ALA A 278 -8.90 7.11 3.87
C ALA A 278 -7.55 7.47 3.26
N ASP A 279 -6.99 6.56 2.47
CA ASP A 279 -5.89 6.82 1.57
C ASP A 279 -6.35 6.76 0.11
N PRO A 280 -5.50 7.04 -0.90
CA PRO A 280 -5.91 7.03 -2.31
C PRO A 280 -6.49 5.70 -2.82
N ARG A 281 -6.30 4.60 -2.09
CA ARG A 281 -6.67 3.25 -2.51
C ARG A 281 -7.83 2.67 -1.75
N ARG A 282 -8.02 3.08 -0.49
CA ARG A 282 -9.03 2.49 0.38
C ARG A 282 -9.54 3.43 1.47
N ILE A 283 -10.69 3.05 1.99
CA ILE A 283 -11.31 3.65 3.16
C ILE A 283 -10.85 2.90 4.39
N LYS A 284 -10.25 3.61 5.37
CA LYS A 284 -9.73 3.01 6.61
C LYS A 284 -10.73 3.05 7.76
N ARG A 285 -11.39 4.19 7.95
CA ARG A 285 -12.35 4.38 9.05
C ARG A 285 -13.54 5.20 8.59
N VAL A 286 -14.72 4.77 9.02
CA VAL A 286 -16.01 5.37 8.66
C VAL A 286 -16.84 5.57 9.91
N ARG A 287 -17.52 6.70 10.01
CA ARG A 287 -18.57 6.93 10.98
C ARG A 287 -19.93 6.78 10.32
N ILE A 288 -20.76 5.96 10.91
CA ILE A 288 -22.10 5.63 10.43
C ILE A 288 -23.12 6.32 11.31
N ARG A 289 -24.01 7.08 10.71
CA ARG A 289 -25.11 7.77 11.39
C ARG A 289 -26.42 7.49 10.69
N ARG A 290 -27.49 7.40 11.45
CA ARG A 290 -28.83 7.39 10.86
C ARG A 290 -29.22 8.83 10.52
N ARG A 291 -29.65 9.07 9.29
CA ARG A 291 -30.17 10.37 8.88
C ARG A 291 -31.38 10.73 9.70
N PRO A 292 -31.48 11.94 10.28
CA PRO A 292 -32.76 12.37 10.83
C PRO A 292 -33.80 12.39 9.72
N SER A 293 -34.93 11.73 9.94
CA SER A 293 -36.08 11.81 9.03
C SER A 293 -36.43 13.28 8.86
N ALA A 294 -36.40 13.75 7.60
CA ALA A 294 -36.95 15.06 7.29
C ALA A 294 -38.49 14.97 7.49
N ASP A 295 -38.96 15.56 8.61
CA ASP A 295 -40.38 15.83 8.82
C ASP A 295 -40.91 16.88 7.82
#